data_79a522f7a325783e13e6d27c891004f8
#
_entry.id   79a522f7a325783e13e6d27c891004f8
#
_cell.length_a   1.000
_cell.length_b   1.000
_cell.length_c   1.000
_cell.angle_alpha   90.00
_cell.angle_beta   90.00
_cell.angle_gamma   90.00
#
_symmetry.space_group_name_H-M   'P 1'
#
loop_
_entity.id
_entity.type
_entity.pdbx_description
1 polymer ?
#
loop_
_entity_poly.entity_id
_entity_poly.type
_entity_poly.pdbx_seq_one_letter_code
_entity_poly.pdbx_strand_id
1 'polypeptide(L)'
;MTANPTGPMHMGHCRGAVVGDALCGLLEWAGYRVVREYYVNDAGGQVDVLARSAHMRYREALGEDIGAIPEGLYPGDYLKPVGERLAQEFGDAYKDADESEWLELFRHRSVAAMMEMIRADLALLGIHHDLFSSEAELQAAKKPEAAEAWLREKGLVYDGVLEAPKGKAPPEDWEPVELPLFRSTEFGDDQDRPIKKSNGAWTYFGADLAYHFQKAENADALIDIWGADHAGTVKRIRAAVAALTKGAGRDVPFDVKLVQMVKLLRDGEPVKMSKRSGTFVTLAEVVEEVGKDVVRFTMLTRKPDAQMEFDFAKVVEASKDNPVFYLQYAHARIHSTLRKAGVEPGSDNLDRLGADELALVREAAQFPRVVEAAAKAREPHRIAFFLGDLAAAFHSFWNAGNDDPAMRIIQESDPELTAARLFLASQVAQVIRNGLAILGVEAVEEM
;
A
#
# COMPACT_ATOMS: atom_id res chain seq x y z
N MET A 1 -4.49 -0.43 -1.87
CA MET A 1 -4.31 -1.87 -1.58
C MET A 1 -5.14 -2.24 -0.39
N THR A 2 -5.85 -3.36 -0.44
CA THR A 2 -6.78 -3.80 0.60
C THR A 2 -6.41 -5.18 1.13
N ALA A 3 -6.58 -5.41 2.42
CA ALA A 3 -6.58 -6.73 3.04
C ALA A 3 -8.02 -7.12 3.35
N ASN A 4 -8.37 -8.40 3.23
CA ASN A 4 -9.68 -8.86 3.66
C ASN A 4 -9.81 -8.68 5.19
N PRO A 5 -10.97 -8.24 5.70
CA PRO A 5 -11.17 -7.99 7.11
C PRO A 5 -11.37 -9.31 7.90
N THR A 6 -10.38 -10.20 7.81
CA THR A 6 -10.39 -11.54 8.42
C THR A 6 -9.24 -11.78 9.38
N GLY A 7 -8.44 -10.76 9.66
CA GLY A 7 -7.31 -10.81 10.57
C GLY A 7 -6.40 -9.59 10.45
N PRO A 8 -5.34 -9.50 11.28
CA PRO A 8 -4.37 -8.42 11.22
C PRO A 8 -3.61 -8.41 9.90
N MET A 9 -3.03 -7.28 9.57
CA MET A 9 -2.17 -7.17 8.40
C MET A 9 -0.86 -7.94 8.59
N HIS A 10 -0.35 -8.50 7.52
CA HIS A 10 0.94 -9.18 7.47
C HIS A 10 1.83 -8.58 6.38
N MET A 11 3.09 -8.98 6.33
CA MET A 11 4.07 -8.42 5.39
C MET A 11 3.68 -8.53 3.91
N GLY A 12 2.83 -9.51 3.54
CA GLY A 12 2.28 -9.57 2.19
C GLY A 12 1.43 -8.36 1.81
N HIS A 13 0.81 -7.69 2.78
CA HIS A 13 0.03 -6.46 2.58
C HIS A 13 0.90 -5.19 2.67
N CYS A 14 1.98 -5.25 3.46
CA CYS A 14 2.82 -4.10 3.79
C CYS A 14 3.35 -3.37 2.55
N ARG A 15 3.97 -4.10 1.62
CA ARG A 15 4.59 -3.51 0.44
C ARG A 15 3.59 -2.75 -0.43
N GLY A 16 2.41 -3.34 -0.64
CA GLY A 16 1.36 -2.67 -1.41
C GLY A 16 0.82 -1.43 -0.72
N ALA A 17 0.67 -1.45 0.61
CA ALA A 17 0.23 -0.30 1.40
C ALA A 17 1.28 0.83 1.32
N VAL A 18 2.57 0.53 1.51
CA VAL A 18 3.66 1.50 1.43
C VAL A 18 3.81 2.08 0.02
N VAL A 19 3.78 1.25 -1.03
CA VAL A 19 3.86 1.72 -2.42
C VAL A 19 2.68 2.62 -2.77
N GLY A 20 1.47 2.25 -2.33
CA GLY A 20 0.27 3.06 -2.54
C GLY A 20 0.36 4.42 -1.87
N ASP A 21 0.75 4.46 -0.60
CA ASP A 21 0.87 5.70 0.17
C ASP A 21 2.00 6.61 -0.35
N ALA A 22 3.17 6.05 -0.66
CA ALA A 22 4.26 6.80 -1.28
C ALA A 22 3.89 7.35 -2.67
N LEU A 23 3.07 6.62 -3.45
CA LEU A 23 2.52 7.14 -4.69
C LEU A 23 1.55 8.30 -4.46
N CYS A 24 0.71 8.22 -3.43
CA CYS A 24 -0.16 9.32 -3.03
C CYS A 24 0.66 10.56 -2.66
N GLY A 25 1.65 10.43 -1.78
CA GLY A 25 2.54 11.52 -1.41
C GLY A 25 3.25 12.16 -2.63
N LEU A 26 3.75 11.32 -3.55
CA LEU A 26 4.38 11.77 -4.79
C LEU A 26 3.42 12.59 -5.68
N LEU A 27 2.18 12.13 -5.83
CA LEU A 27 1.17 12.83 -6.62
C LEU A 27 0.73 14.14 -5.97
N GLU A 28 0.59 14.19 -4.64
CA GLU A 28 0.31 15.43 -3.90
C GLU A 28 1.44 16.45 -4.07
N TRP A 29 2.70 16.03 -3.99
CA TRP A 29 3.86 16.89 -4.26
C TRP A 29 3.90 17.40 -5.71
N ALA A 30 3.37 16.61 -6.65
CA ALA A 30 3.22 17.02 -8.05
C ALA A 30 1.97 17.90 -8.29
N GLY A 31 1.21 18.26 -7.25
CA GLY A 31 0.07 19.18 -7.32
C GLY A 31 -1.28 18.51 -7.60
N TYR A 32 -1.38 17.20 -7.55
CA TYR A 32 -2.66 16.50 -7.69
C TYR A 32 -3.43 16.48 -6.36
N ARG A 33 -4.76 16.55 -6.42
CA ARG A 33 -5.62 16.22 -5.28
C ARG A 33 -5.82 14.71 -5.25
N VAL A 34 -5.36 14.07 -4.20
CA VAL A 34 -5.41 12.61 -4.03
C VAL A 34 -6.47 12.24 -3.00
N VAL A 35 -7.21 11.17 -3.27
CA VAL A 35 -8.10 10.50 -2.31
C VAL A 35 -7.57 9.09 -2.09
N ARG A 36 -7.20 8.78 -0.86
CA ARG A 36 -6.76 7.45 -0.42
C ARG A 36 -7.95 6.62 -0.03
N GLU A 37 -8.30 5.66 -0.86
CA GLU A 37 -9.47 4.82 -0.64
C GLU A 37 -9.08 3.38 -0.31
N TYR A 38 -9.75 2.81 0.69
CA TYR A 38 -9.63 1.43 1.10
C TYR A 38 -10.94 0.69 0.78
N TYR A 39 -10.88 -0.36 -0.04
CA TYR A 39 -12.02 -1.24 -0.30
C TYR A 39 -12.12 -2.30 0.77
N VAL A 40 -13.26 -2.39 1.45
CA VAL A 40 -13.55 -3.37 2.51
C VAL A 40 -14.35 -4.52 1.90
N ASN A 41 -13.72 -5.68 1.76
CA ASN A 41 -14.36 -6.89 1.25
C ASN A 41 -15.11 -7.61 2.39
N ASP A 42 -16.27 -7.06 2.77
CA ASP A 42 -17.09 -7.49 3.91
C ASP A 42 -18.42 -8.17 3.53
N ALA A 43 -18.62 -8.48 2.24
CA ALA A 43 -19.83 -9.13 1.74
C ALA A 43 -19.69 -10.63 1.41
N GLY A 44 -18.47 -11.16 1.35
CA GLY A 44 -18.21 -12.53 0.91
C GLY A 44 -18.37 -13.59 2.01
N GLY A 45 -18.41 -14.86 1.66
CA GLY A 45 -18.52 -15.99 2.59
C GLY A 45 -17.36 -16.09 3.60
N GLN A 46 -16.23 -15.42 3.36
CA GLN A 46 -15.11 -15.34 4.33
C GLN A 46 -15.51 -14.62 5.62
N VAL A 47 -16.45 -13.68 5.55
CA VAL A 47 -16.97 -12.97 6.74
C VAL A 47 -17.89 -13.84 7.57
N ASP A 48 -18.59 -14.80 6.96
CA ASP A 48 -19.37 -15.82 7.69
C ASP A 48 -18.43 -16.74 8.47
N VAL A 49 -17.33 -17.16 7.83
CA VAL A 49 -16.28 -17.94 8.50
C VAL A 49 -15.67 -17.15 9.66
N LEU A 50 -15.43 -15.84 9.49
CA LEU A 50 -14.96 -14.98 10.57
C LEU A 50 -15.96 -14.91 11.73
N ALA A 51 -17.25 -14.72 11.44
CA ALA A 51 -18.30 -14.65 12.44
C ALA A 51 -18.41 -15.98 13.25
N ARG A 52 -18.34 -17.12 12.55
CA ARG A 52 -18.32 -18.45 13.21
C ARG A 52 -17.08 -18.63 14.08
N SER A 53 -15.92 -18.15 13.61
CA SER A 53 -14.68 -18.19 14.39
C SER A 53 -14.78 -17.30 15.64
N ALA A 54 -15.35 -16.11 15.52
CA ALA A 54 -15.61 -15.22 16.64
C ALA A 54 -16.63 -15.78 17.62
N HIS A 55 -17.66 -16.51 17.14
CA HIS A 55 -18.63 -17.19 18.00
C HIS A 55 -17.97 -18.31 18.82
N MET A 56 -17.02 -19.05 18.26
CA MET A 56 -16.23 -20.01 19.03
C MET A 56 -15.47 -19.33 20.16
N ARG A 57 -14.80 -18.18 19.87
CA ARG A 57 -14.09 -17.40 20.90
C ARG A 57 -15.03 -16.75 21.93
N TYR A 58 -16.24 -16.40 21.53
CA TYR A 58 -17.29 -15.92 22.45
C TYR A 58 -17.68 -17.02 23.44
N ARG A 59 -17.90 -18.27 23.00
CA ARG A 59 -18.20 -19.43 23.87
C ARG A 59 -17.01 -19.72 24.80
N GLU A 60 -15.78 -19.65 24.31
CA GLU A 60 -14.56 -19.79 25.11
C GLU A 60 -14.51 -18.73 26.24
N ALA A 61 -14.82 -17.46 25.91
CA ALA A 61 -14.83 -16.35 26.86
C ALA A 61 -15.94 -16.51 27.95
N LEU A 62 -17.02 -17.26 27.65
CA LEU A 62 -18.05 -17.63 28.60
C LEU A 62 -17.70 -18.88 29.45
N GLY A 63 -16.44 -19.36 29.36
CA GLY A 63 -15.90 -20.44 30.15
C GLY A 63 -16.17 -21.84 29.58
N GLU A 64 -16.55 -21.96 28.32
CA GLU A 64 -16.69 -23.24 27.65
C GLU A 64 -15.33 -23.76 27.17
N ASP A 65 -15.07 -25.05 27.36
CA ASP A 65 -13.93 -25.71 26.72
C ASP A 65 -14.29 -26.05 25.28
N ILE A 66 -13.86 -25.19 24.37
CA ILE A 66 -14.13 -25.33 22.91
C ILE A 66 -13.17 -26.31 22.21
N GLY A 67 -12.13 -26.81 22.91
CA GLY A 67 -11.10 -27.63 22.31
C GLY A 67 -10.32 -26.88 21.20
N ALA A 68 -9.89 -27.62 20.17
CA ALA A 68 -9.24 -27.03 19.00
C ALA A 68 -10.27 -26.35 18.08
N ILE A 69 -9.92 -25.21 17.52
CA ILE A 69 -10.75 -24.54 16.50
C ILE A 69 -10.90 -25.48 15.29
N PRO A 70 -12.12 -25.74 14.82
CA PRO A 70 -12.38 -26.61 13.67
C PRO A 70 -11.68 -26.17 12.40
N GLU A 71 -11.32 -27.15 11.56
CA GLU A 71 -10.76 -26.88 10.24
C GLU A 71 -11.75 -26.04 9.40
N GLY A 72 -11.24 -25.05 8.69
CA GLY A 72 -12.04 -24.12 7.90
C GLY A 72 -12.40 -22.82 8.64
N LEU A 73 -12.23 -22.77 9.97
CA LEU A 73 -12.35 -21.54 10.75
C LEU A 73 -11.00 -20.89 10.98
N TYR A 74 -11.00 -19.61 11.39
CA TYR A 74 -9.78 -18.85 11.71
C TYR A 74 -9.31 -19.17 13.14
N PRO A 75 -8.14 -19.81 13.32
CA PRO A 75 -7.68 -20.25 14.63
C PRO A 75 -6.95 -19.16 15.43
N GLY A 76 -6.65 -18.02 14.81
CA GLY A 76 -5.73 -17.00 15.36
C GLY A 76 -6.20 -16.41 16.70
N ASP A 77 -5.23 -16.20 17.60
CA ASP A 77 -5.48 -15.64 18.93
C ASP A 77 -5.97 -14.19 18.90
N TYR A 78 -5.80 -13.48 17.78
CA TYR A 78 -6.34 -12.14 17.57
C TYR A 78 -7.87 -12.08 17.67
N LEU A 79 -8.57 -13.23 17.58
CA LEU A 79 -10.02 -13.32 17.77
C LEU A 79 -10.42 -13.48 19.24
N LYS A 80 -9.52 -13.81 20.19
CA LYS A 80 -9.85 -13.90 21.61
C LYS A 80 -10.42 -12.61 22.18
N PRO A 81 -9.77 -11.43 21.97
CA PRO A 81 -10.34 -10.16 22.41
C PRO A 81 -11.69 -9.84 21.77
N VAL A 82 -11.94 -10.32 20.55
CA VAL A 82 -13.25 -10.16 19.89
C VAL A 82 -14.32 -10.99 20.62
N GLY A 83 -14.01 -12.25 20.92
CA GLY A 83 -14.89 -13.12 21.70
C GLY A 83 -15.20 -12.57 23.09
N GLU A 84 -14.17 -12.03 23.78
CA GLU A 84 -14.33 -11.39 25.09
C GLU A 84 -15.26 -10.17 25.02
N ARG A 85 -15.09 -9.30 24.01
CA ARG A 85 -15.99 -8.15 23.80
C ARG A 85 -17.42 -8.58 23.52
N LEU A 86 -17.61 -9.62 22.71
CA LEU A 86 -18.93 -10.19 22.42
C LEU A 86 -19.58 -10.76 23.70
N ALA A 87 -18.81 -11.47 24.54
CA ALA A 87 -19.30 -11.98 25.82
C ALA A 87 -19.67 -10.87 26.79
N GLN A 88 -18.92 -9.77 26.82
CA GLN A 88 -19.25 -8.59 27.64
C GLN A 88 -20.51 -7.87 27.14
N GLU A 89 -20.70 -7.79 25.80
CA GLU A 89 -21.83 -7.07 25.19
C GLU A 89 -23.15 -7.86 25.32
N PHE A 90 -23.10 -9.20 25.14
CA PHE A 90 -24.29 -10.03 24.97
C PHE A 90 -24.52 -11.05 26.10
N GLY A 91 -23.58 -11.17 27.05
CA GLY A 91 -23.66 -12.24 28.06
C GLY A 91 -23.71 -13.62 27.39
N ASP A 92 -24.61 -14.49 27.83
CA ASP A 92 -24.82 -15.85 27.32
C ASP A 92 -25.95 -15.95 26.27
N ALA A 93 -26.51 -14.82 25.82
CA ALA A 93 -27.71 -14.78 24.96
C ALA A 93 -27.59 -15.61 23.68
N TYR A 94 -26.38 -15.70 23.09
CA TYR A 94 -26.14 -16.42 21.84
C TYR A 94 -25.29 -17.68 22.01
N LYS A 95 -25.07 -18.14 23.24
CA LYS A 95 -24.21 -19.29 23.50
C LYS A 95 -24.74 -20.57 22.85
N ASP A 96 -26.04 -20.83 23.02
CA ASP A 96 -26.73 -22.00 22.53
C ASP A 96 -27.83 -21.66 21.50
N ALA A 97 -27.81 -20.42 20.95
CA ALA A 97 -28.77 -19.95 19.97
C ALA A 97 -28.49 -20.53 18.57
N ASP A 98 -29.52 -20.63 17.73
CA ASP A 98 -29.37 -21.04 16.34
C ASP A 98 -28.49 -20.02 15.54
N GLU A 99 -27.72 -20.50 14.58
CA GLU A 99 -26.83 -19.67 13.78
C GLU A 99 -27.54 -18.48 13.13
N SER A 100 -28.79 -18.67 12.70
CA SER A 100 -29.60 -17.62 12.09
C SER A 100 -29.92 -16.44 13.01
N GLU A 101 -29.78 -16.59 14.33
CA GLU A 101 -30.07 -15.56 15.31
C GLU A 101 -28.87 -14.65 15.57
N TRP A 102 -27.64 -15.13 15.37
CA TRP A 102 -26.43 -14.41 15.73
C TRP A 102 -25.49 -14.12 14.53
N LEU A 103 -25.55 -14.90 13.44
CA LEU A 103 -24.54 -14.83 12.37
C LEU A 103 -24.36 -13.42 11.82
N GLU A 104 -25.45 -12.72 11.49
CA GLU A 104 -25.38 -11.35 10.92
C GLU A 104 -24.83 -10.36 11.95
N LEU A 105 -25.24 -10.46 13.21
CA LEU A 105 -24.75 -9.60 14.28
C LEU A 105 -23.25 -9.81 14.51
N PHE A 106 -22.79 -11.06 14.56
CA PHE A 106 -21.40 -11.42 14.77
C PHE A 106 -20.53 -11.06 13.55
N ARG A 107 -21.08 -11.16 12.33
CA ARG A 107 -20.42 -10.62 11.12
C ARG A 107 -20.08 -9.14 11.31
N HIS A 108 -21.08 -8.32 11.61
CA HIS A 108 -20.87 -6.88 11.78
C HIS A 108 -19.83 -6.55 12.87
N ARG A 109 -19.95 -7.20 14.04
CA ARG A 109 -19.03 -6.97 15.17
C ARG A 109 -17.60 -7.43 14.85
N SER A 110 -17.46 -8.59 14.22
CA SER A 110 -16.15 -9.15 13.89
C SER A 110 -15.47 -8.35 12.79
N VAL A 111 -16.19 -7.95 11.74
CA VAL A 111 -15.65 -7.07 10.68
C VAL A 111 -15.22 -5.73 11.27
N ALA A 112 -16.04 -5.11 12.12
CA ALA A 112 -15.67 -3.85 12.78
C ALA A 112 -14.37 -3.99 13.57
N ALA A 113 -14.23 -5.07 14.36
CA ALA A 113 -13.03 -5.36 15.13
C ALA A 113 -11.79 -5.59 14.23
N MET A 114 -11.93 -6.32 13.12
CA MET A 114 -10.83 -6.49 12.16
C MET A 114 -10.45 -5.19 11.47
N MET A 115 -11.42 -4.34 11.15
CA MET A 115 -11.14 -3.03 10.56
C MET A 115 -10.46 -2.06 11.55
N GLU A 116 -10.76 -2.17 12.86
CA GLU A 116 -9.99 -1.46 13.90
C GLU A 116 -8.53 -1.88 13.90
N MET A 117 -8.25 -3.19 13.86
CA MET A 117 -6.88 -3.74 13.77
C MET A 117 -6.17 -3.27 12.51
N ILE A 118 -6.80 -3.38 11.34
CA ILE A 118 -6.23 -2.96 10.06
C ILE A 118 -5.88 -1.48 10.06
N ARG A 119 -6.75 -0.63 10.61
CA ARG A 119 -6.47 0.81 10.75
C ARG A 119 -5.31 1.08 11.69
N ALA A 120 -5.22 0.35 12.80
CA ALA A 120 -4.10 0.45 13.73
C ALA A 120 -2.78 0.01 13.06
N ASP A 121 -2.79 -1.11 12.33
CA ASP A 121 -1.62 -1.60 11.59
C ASP A 121 -1.15 -0.58 10.53
N LEU A 122 -2.08 0.01 9.78
CA LEU A 122 -1.77 1.06 8.81
C LEU A 122 -1.18 2.31 9.49
N ALA A 123 -1.74 2.70 10.63
CA ALA A 123 -1.25 3.84 11.41
C ALA A 123 0.18 3.64 11.92
N LEU A 124 0.59 2.40 12.27
CA LEU A 124 1.99 2.07 12.61
C LEU A 124 2.95 2.40 11.46
N LEU A 125 2.50 2.29 10.23
CA LEU A 125 3.26 2.73 9.04
C LEU A 125 3.09 4.22 8.72
N GLY A 126 2.25 4.96 9.46
CA GLY A 126 1.88 6.33 9.15
C GLY A 126 0.97 6.46 7.93
N ILE A 127 0.20 5.41 7.60
CA ILE A 127 -0.70 5.37 6.45
C ILE A 127 -2.13 5.63 6.92
N HIS A 128 -2.76 6.63 6.33
CA HIS A 128 -4.14 7.01 6.62
C HIS A 128 -4.96 7.04 5.34
N HIS A 129 -6.17 6.48 5.38
CA HIS A 129 -7.11 6.50 4.27
C HIS A 129 -8.20 7.53 4.53
N ASP A 130 -8.60 8.22 3.47
CA ASP A 130 -9.68 9.23 3.50
C ASP A 130 -11.05 8.57 3.46
N LEU A 131 -11.16 7.42 2.78
CA LEU A 131 -12.40 6.70 2.53
C LEU A 131 -12.21 5.19 2.73
N PHE A 132 -13.21 4.58 3.36
CA PHE A 132 -13.36 3.12 3.46
C PHE A 132 -14.68 2.74 2.80
N SER A 133 -14.60 2.07 1.64
CA SER A 133 -15.78 1.68 0.85
C SER A 133 -16.13 0.23 1.15
N SER A 134 -17.26 0.01 1.81
CA SER A 134 -17.78 -1.32 2.16
C SER A 134 -18.49 -1.96 0.96
N GLU A 135 -18.14 -3.19 0.63
CA GLU A 135 -18.85 -3.98 -0.36
C GLU A 135 -20.28 -4.28 0.08
N ALA A 136 -20.48 -4.60 1.37
CA ALA A 136 -21.80 -4.86 1.93
C ALA A 136 -22.71 -3.63 1.82
N GLU A 137 -22.19 -2.43 2.11
CA GLU A 137 -22.95 -1.18 1.94
C GLU A 137 -23.30 -0.90 0.47
N LEU A 138 -22.38 -1.15 -0.47
CA LEU A 138 -22.65 -1.02 -1.91
C LEU A 138 -23.77 -1.97 -2.35
N GLN A 139 -23.77 -3.21 -1.87
CA GLN A 139 -24.81 -4.18 -2.18
C GLN A 139 -26.14 -3.79 -1.53
N ALA A 140 -26.15 -3.39 -0.26
CA ALA A 140 -27.35 -2.90 0.43
C ALA A 140 -27.97 -1.66 -0.25
N ALA A 141 -27.15 -0.77 -0.78
CA ALA A 141 -27.57 0.38 -1.56
C ALA A 141 -27.96 0.06 -3.01
N LYS A 142 -27.96 -1.21 -3.41
CA LYS A 142 -28.30 -1.71 -4.76
C LYS A 142 -27.48 -1.05 -5.87
N LYS A 143 -26.22 -0.72 -5.56
CA LYS A 143 -25.29 -0.14 -6.56
C LYS A 143 -24.96 -1.09 -7.71
N PRO A 144 -24.79 -2.42 -7.49
CA PRO A 144 -24.59 -3.38 -8.57
C PRO A 144 -25.79 -3.44 -9.53
N GLU A 145 -27.02 -3.42 -9.01
CA GLU A 145 -28.24 -3.40 -9.82
C GLU A 145 -28.36 -2.11 -10.65
N ALA A 146 -28.03 -0.97 -10.05
CA ALA A 146 -28.02 0.30 -10.74
C ALA A 146 -26.99 0.34 -11.87
N ALA A 147 -25.79 -0.19 -11.64
CA ALA A 147 -24.73 -0.29 -12.64
C ALA A 147 -25.12 -1.24 -13.79
N GLU A 148 -25.72 -2.40 -13.49
CA GLU A 148 -26.25 -3.32 -14.50
C GLU A 148 -27.32 -2.66 -15.35
N ALA A 149 -28.32 -2.02 -14.72
CA ALA A 149 -29.42 -1.34 -15.43
C ALA A 149 -28.89 -0.26 -16.39
N TRP A 150 -27.93 0.54 -15.91
CA TRP A 150 -27.28 1.57 -16.72
C TRP A 150 -26.51 0.96 -17.92
N LEU A 151 -25.76 -0.12 -17.71
CA LEU A 151 -25.03 -0.81 -18.77
C LEU A 151 -25.98 -1.44 -19.80
N ARG A 152 -27.11 -2.00 -19.37
CA ARG A 152 -28.16 -2.52 -20.28
C ARG A 152 -28.76 -1.40 -21.13
N GLU A 153 -29.06 -0.24 -20.54
CA GLU A 153 -29.53 0.93 -21.28
C GLU A 153 -28.57 1.37 -22.39
N LYS A 154 -27.26 1.23 -22.13
CA LYS A 154 -26.19 1.52 -23.10
C LYS A 154 -25.92 0.39 -24.09
N GLY A 155 -26.63 -0.75 -24.01
CA GLY A 155 -26.43 -1.92 -24.85
C GLY A 155 -25.10 -2.69 -24.53
N LEU A 156 -24.50 -2.42 -23.38
CA LEU A 156 -23.22 -2.99 -22.96
C LEU A 156 -23.38 -4.27 -22.14
N VAL A 157 -24.60 -4.62 -21.74
CA VAL A 157 -24.95 -5.92 -21.12
C VAL A 157 -26.06 -6.56 -21.92
N TYR A 158 -25.91 -7.84 -22.21
CA TYR A 158 -26.86 -8.70 -22.92
C TYR A 158 -26.95 -10.06 -22.24
N ASP A 159 -28.04 -10.79 -22.49
CA ASP A 159 -28.19 -12.17 -22.02
C ASP A 159 -27.66 -13.13 -23.07
N GLY A 160 -26.77 -14.04 -22.67
CA GLY A 160 -26.10 -14.96 -23.58
C GLY A 160 -25.37 -16.09 -22.87
N VAL A 161 -24.91 -17.07 -23.63
CA VAL A 161 -24.16 -18.22 -23.14
C VAL A 161 -22.70 -18.06 -23.55
N LEU A 162 -21.78 -18.13 -22.56
CA LEU A 162 -20.35 -18.14 -22.84
C LEU A 162 -19.92 -19.50 -23.38
N GLU A 163 -19.19 -19.52 -24.50
CA GLU A 163 -18.55 -20.74 -24.99
C GLU A 163 -17.50 -21.23 -24.00
N ALA A 164 -17.41 -22.54 -23.81
CA ALA A 164 -16.35 -23.14 -23.00
C ALA A 164 -14.96 -22.77 -23.56
N PRO A 165 -14.00 -22.40 -22.72
CA PRO A 165 -12.64 -22.08 -23.20
C PRO A 165 -12.01 -23.27 -23.92
N LYS A 166 -11.60 -23.10 -25.16
CA LYS A 166 -10.96 -24.16 -25.95
C LYS A 166 -9.57 -24.48 -25.35
N GLY A 167 -9.41 -25.70 -24.85
CA GLY A 167 -8.09 -26.22 -24.38
C GLY A 167 -7.60 -25.71 -23.04
N LYS A 168 -8.45 -25.08 -22.25
CA LYS A 168 -8.17 -24.65 -20.85
C LYS A 168 -9.31 -25.07 -19.93
N ALA A 169 -9.02 -25.25 -18.65
CA ALA A 169 -10.07 -25.39 -17.66
C ALA A 169 -10.96 -24.13 -17.65
N PRO A 170 -12.30 -24.29 -17.60
CA PRO A 170 -13.19 -23.15 -17.51
C PRO A 170 -12.90 -22.32 -16.25
N PRO A 171 -13.12 -20.98 -16.31
CA PRO A 171 -13.04 -20.13 -15.11
C PRO A 171 -13.98 -20.64 -14.00
N GLU A 172 -13.65 -20.30 -12.75
CA GLU A 172 -14.43 -20.75 -11.57
C GLU A 172 -15.91 -20.29 -11.64
N ASP A 173 -16.17 -19.17 -12.31
CA ASP A 173 -17.48 -18.55 -12.50
C ASP A 173 -18.12 -18.88 -13.86
N TRP A 174 -17.57 -19.86 -14.63
CA TRP A 174 -18.12 -20.28 -15.91
C TRP A 174 -19.26 -21.31 -15.73
N GLU A 175 -20.40 -21.01 -16.33
CA GLU A 175 -21.56 -21.89 -16.37
C GLU A 175 -22.13 -21.98 -17.80
N PRO A 176 -22.52 -23.18 -18.30
CA PRO A 176 -23.05 -23.34 -19.65
C PRO A 176 -24.55 -22.98 -19.75
N VAL A 177 -24.93 -21.84 -19.20
CA VAL A 177 -26.30 -21.34 -19.13
C VAL A 177 -26.37 -19.90 -19.60
N GLU A 178 -27.56 -19.41 -19.90
CA GLU A 178 -27.76 -18.00 -20.26
C GLU A 178 -27.56 -17.12 -19.03
N LEU A 179 -26.63 -16.17 -19.14
CA LEU A 179 -26.24 -15.23 -18.09
C LEU A 179 -26.20 -13.81 -18.62
N PRO A 180 -26.36 -12.79 -17.76
CA PRO A 180 -26.09 -11.41 -18.13
C PRO A 180 -24.58 -11.22 -18.33
N LEU A 181 -24.20 -10.94 -19.59
CA LEU A 181 -22.82 -10.78 -20.03
C LEU A 181 -22.50 -9.32 -20.34
N PHE A 182 -21.42 -8.82 -19.78
CA PHE A 182 -20.85 -7.53 -20.12
C PHE A 182 -19.96 -7.67 -21.37
N ARG A 183 -20.14 -6.75 -22.36
CA ARG A 183 -19.38 -6.70 -23.63
C ARG A 183 -17.95 -6.19 -23.43
N SER A 184 -17.18 -6.86 -22.59
CA SER A 184 -15.82 -6.42 -22.27
C SER A 184 -14.85 -6.52 -23.45
N THR A 185 -15.15 -7.36 -24.46
CA THR A 185 -14.36 -7.47 -25.69
C THR A 185 -14.35 -6.17 -26.49
N GLU A 186 -15.41 -5.36 -26.45
CA GLU A 186 -15.47 -4.06 -27.11
C GLU A 186 -14.49 -3.03 -26.49
N PHE A 187 -13.99 -3.32 -25.29
CA PHE A 187 -13.07 -2.46 -24.52
C PHE A 187 -11.70 -3.09 -24.27
N GLY A 188 -11.34 -4.14 -25.04
CA GLY A 188 -9.99 -4.71 -25.06
C GLY A 188 -9.76 -5.89 -24.11
N ASP A 189 -10.81 -6.48 -23.55
CA ASP A 189 -10.73 -7.78 -22.88
C ASP A 189 -10.70 -8.93 -23.92
N ASP A 190 -10.37 -10.14 -23.51
CA ASP A 190 -10.26 -11.31 -24.38
C ASP A 190 -11.57 -12.11 -24.50
N GLN A 191 -12.54 -11.89 -23.63
CA GLN A 191 -13.89 -12.46 -23.69
C GLN A 191 -14.90 -11.58 -22.94
N ASP A 192 -16.20 -11.71 -23.28
CA ASP A 192 -17.26 -11.08 -22.50
C ASP A 192 -17.38 -11.75 -21.13
N ARG A 193 -17.84 -10.98 -20.12
CA ARG A 193 -17.80 -11.41 -18.73
C ARG A 193 -19.20 -11.51 -18.11
N PRO A 194 -19.50 -12.63 -17.41
CA PRO A 194 -20.72 -12.74 -16.64
C PRO A 194 -20.68 -11.79 -15.44
N ILE A 195 -21.71 -11.02 -15.26
CA ILE A 195 -21.85 -10.12 -14.10
C ILE A 195 -22.65 -10.77 -12.96
N LYS A 196 -23.44 -11.80 -13.28
CA LYS A 196 -24.17 -12.64 -12.31
C LYS A 196 -23.94 -14.12 -12.58
N LYS A 197 -24.11 -14.91 -11.53
CA LYS A 197 -24.16 -16.39 -11.57
C LYS A 197 -25.59 -16.86 -11.91
N SER A 198 -25.74 -18.14 -12.24
CA SER A 198 -27.05 -18.76 -12.54
C SER A 198 -28.07 -18.66 -11.40
N ASN A 199 -27.60 -18.60 -10.15
CA ASN A 199 -28.44 -18.40 -8.97
C ASN A 199 -28.83 -16.93 -8.70
N GLY A 200 -28.47 -16.00 -9.60
CA GLY A 200 -28.73 -14.56 -9.49
C GLY A 200 -27.76 -13.77 -8.60
N ALA A 201 -26.82 -14.46 -7.90
CA ALA A 201 -25.79 -13.78 -7.10
C ALA A 201 -24.79 -13.06 -8.01
N TRP A 202 -24.24 -11.96 -7.53
CA TRP A 202 -23.18 -11.25 -8.24
C TRP A 202 -21.91 -12.10 -8.35
N THR A 203 -21.24 -12.04 -9.50
CA THR A 203 -19.86 -12.49 -9.59
C THR A 203 -18.94 -11.45 -8.92
N TYR A 204 -17.71 -11.81 -8.61
CA TYR A 204 -16.71 -10.84 -8.13
C TYR A 204 -16.56 -9.66 -9.10
N PHE A 205 -16.60 -9.95 -10.40
CA PHE A 205 -16.55 -8.91 -11.43
C PHE A 205 -17.75 -7.97 -11.42
N GLY A 206 -18.96 -8.48 -11.15
CA GLY A 206 -20.17 -7.66 -11.04
C GLY A 206 -20.11 -6.68 -9.85
N ALA A 207 -19.56 -7.11 -8.72
CA ALA A 207 -19.33 -6.24 -7.55
C ALA A 207 -18.25 -5.19 -7.84
N ASP A 208 -17.12 -5.59 -8.41
CA ASP A 208 -16.03 -4.70 -8.80
C ASP A 208 -16.49 -3.61 -9.81
N LEU A 209 -17.36 -3.99 -10.73
CA LEU A 209 -17.91 -3.07 -11.73
C LEU A 209 -18.73 -1.95 -11.07
N ALA A 210 -19.57 -2.27 -10.10
CA ALA A 210 -20.36 -1.28 -9.36
C ALA A 210 -19.47 -0.36 -8.52
N TYR A 211 -18.46 -0.91 -7.89
CA TYR A 211 -17.48 -0.15 -7.11
C TYR A 211 -16.71 0.86 -7.98
N HIS A 212 -16.20 0.42 -9.13
CA HIS A 212 -15.47 1.31 -10.04
C HIS A 212 -16.37 2.34 -10.70
N PHE A 213 -17.65 2.04 -10.89
CA PHE A 213 -18.63 3.03 -11.38
C PHE A 213 -18.74 4.19 -10.39
N GLN A 214 -18.93 3.91 -9.10
CA GLN A 214 -18.97 4.94 -8.06
C GLN A 214 -17.66 5.75 -7.97
N LYS A 215 -16.52 5.09 -8.03
CA LYS A 215 -15.20 5.78 -8.02
C LYS A 215 -15.06 6.75 -9.19
N ALA A 216 -15.44 6.30 -10.39
CA ALA A 216 -15.31 7.08 -11.61
C ALA A 216 -16.19 8.33 -11.66
N GLU A 217 -17.26 8.40 -10.86
CA GLU A 217 -18.13 9.58 -10.79
C GLU A 217 -17.40 10.82 -10.25
N ASN A 218 -16.43 10.62 -9.34
CA ASN A 218 -15.82 11.69 -8.55
C ASN A 218 -14.30 11.86 -8.78
N ALA A 219 -13.72 11.16 -9.77
CA ALA A 219 -12.29 11.20 -10.03
C ALA A 219 -11.97 11.51 -11.50
N ASP A 220 -10.85 12.20 -11.73
CA ASP A 220 -10.32 12.47 -13.06
C ASP A 220 -9.33 11.39 -13.52
N ALA A 221 -8.82 10.58 -12.58
CA ALA A 221 -8.01 9.38 -12.84
C ALA A 221 -8.18 8.38 -11.69
N LEU A 222 -8.13 7.09 -11.99
CA LEU A 222 -8.17 5.99 -11.03
C LEU A 222 -6.86 5.22 -11.06
N ILE A 223 -6.33 4.90 -9.87
CA ILE A 223 -5.13 4.08 -9.72
C ILE A 223 -5.39 3.03 -8.65
N ASP A 224 -5.39 1.77 -9.03
CA ASP A 224 -5.51 0.66 -8.10
C ASP A 224 -4.14 0.03 -7.80
N ILE A 225 -3.93 -0.36 -6.55
CA ILE A 225 -2.73 -1.06 -6.11
C ILE A 225 -3.12 -2.50 -5.76
N TRP A 226 -2.67 -3.46 -6.56
CA TRP A 226 -3.03 -4.88 -6.40
C TRP A 226 -1.82 -5.77 -6.19
N GLY A 227 -2.02 -6.89 -5.50
CA GLY A 227 -1.05 -7.98 -5.50
C GLY A 227 -0.86 -8.56 -6.91
N ALA A 228 0.34 -9.04 -7.20
CA ALA A 228 0.68 -9.60 -8.51
C ALA A 228 -0.14 -10.86 -8.88
N ASP A 229 -0.70 -11.54 -7.89
CA ASP A 229 -1.65 -12.66 -8.05
C ASP A 229 -2.95 -12.24 -8.75
N HIS A 230 -3.33 -10.95 -8.70
CA HIS A 230 -4.48 -10.38 -9.40
C HIS A 230 -4.20 -9.92 -10.83
N ALA A 231 -3.01 -10.17 -11.39
CA ALA A 231 -2.63 -9.71 -12.73
C ALA A 231 -3.63 -10.13 -13.83
N GLY A 232 -4.21 -11.32 -13.71
CA GLY A 232 -5.22 -11.83 -14.64
C GLY A 232 -6.54 -11.05 -14.68
N THR A 233 -6.80 -10.24 -13.63
CA THR A 233 -8.03 -9.45 -13.49
C THR A 233 -7.94 -8.07 -14.15
N VAL A 234 -6.72 -7.57 -14.36
CA VAL A 234 -6.45 -6.19 -14.82
C VAL A 234 -7.18 -5.83 -16.12
N LYS A 235 -7.15 -6.73 -17.13
CA LYS A 235 -7.77 -6.45 -18.43
C LYS A 235 -9.27 -6.23 -18.32
N ARG A 236 -9.96 -7.10 -17.59
CA ARG A 236 -11.41 -7.04 -17.43
C ARG A 236 -11.88 -5.81 -16.67
N ILE A 237 -11.18 -5.42 -15.60
CA ILE A 237 -11.54 -4.20 -14.85
C ILE A 237 -11.20 -2.96 -15.66
N ARG A 238 -10.09 -2.94 -16.41
CA ARG A 238 -9.78 -1.83 -17.33
C ARG A 238 -10.87 -1.68 -18.40
N ALA A 239 -11.35 -2.77 -18.97
CA ALA A 239 -12.47 -2.76 -19.92
C ALA A 239 -13.75 -2.22 -19.28
N ALA A 240 -14.05 -2.65 -18.03
CA ALA A 240 -15.20 -2.15 -17.29
C ALA A 240 -15.14 -0.64 -17.05
N VAL A 241 -14.03 -0.12 -16.52
CA VAL A 241 -13.85 1.31 -16.26
C VAL A 241 -13.93 2.12 -17.56
N ALA A 242 -13.33 1.64 -18.65
CA ALA A 242 -13.41 2.30 -19.96
C ALA A 242 -14.85 2.37 -20.48
N ALA A 243 -15.64 1.29 -20.33
CA ALA A 243 -17.04 1.25 -20.70
C ALA A 243 -17.88 2.24 -19.87
N LEU A 244 -17.71 2.20 -18.57
CA LEU A 244 -18.44 3.04 -17.61
C LEU A 244 -18.20 4.53 -17.87
N THR A 245 -16.94 4.92 -18.03
CA THR A 245 -16.57 6.33 -18.19
C THR A 245 -16.91 6.88 -19.56
N LYS A 246 -16.62 6.13 -20.64
CA LYS A 246 -17.02 6.54 -22.01
C LYS A 246 -18.53 6.57 -22.20
N GLY A 247 -19.25 5.61 -21.65
CA GLY A 247 -20.70 5.60 -21.67
C GLY A 247 -21.33 6.80 -20.94
N ALA A 248 -20.62 7.35 -19.94
CA ALA A 248 -20.98 8.58 -19.23
C ALA A 248 -20.46 9.86 -19.91
N GLY A 249 -19.84 9.75 -21.11
CA GLY A 249 -19.27 10.89 -21.82
C GLY A 249 -17.99 11.45 -21.20
N ARG A 250 -17.30 10.66 -20.38
CA ARG A 250 -16.02 11.01 -19.73
C ARG A 250 -14.91 10.07 -20.20
N ASP A 251 -13.68 10.52 -20.12
CA ASP A 251 -12.50 9.68 -20.33
C ASP A 251 -11.66 9.73 -19.06
N VAL A 252 -11.87 8.75 -18.17
CA VAL A 252 -11.17 8.65 -16.90
C VAL A 252 -10.07 7.57 -17.02
N PRO A 253 -8.79 7.96 -17.07
CA PRO A 253 -7.69 7.01 -17.12
C PRO A 253 -7.71 6.07 -15.92
N PHE A 254 -7.55 4.78 -16.17
CA PHE A 254 -7.44 3.76 -15.15
C PHE A 254 -6.09 3.03 -15.24
N ASP A 255 -5.35 3.03 -14.17
CA ASP A 255 -4.08 2.31 -14.05
C ASP A 255 -4.11 1.34 -12.87
N VAL A 256 -3.39 0.22 -13.02
CA VAL A 256 -3.22 -0.78 -11.97
C VAL A 256 -1.73 -0.97 -11.73
N LYS A 257 -1.29 -0.73 -10.50
CA LYS A 257 0.07 -1.03 -10.06
C LYS A 257 0.09 -2.41 -9.41
N LEU A 258 0.74 -3.36 -10.06
CA LEU A 258 0.94 -4.68 -9.51
C LEU A 258 2.15 -4.67 -8.57
N VAL A 259 1.97 -5.24 -7.39
CA VAL A 259 3.00 -5.31 -6.35
C VAL A 259 3.33 -6.77 -6.05
N GLN A 260 4.59 -7.15 -6.24
CA GLN A 260 5.08 -8.49 -5.97
C GLN A 260 5.18 -8.76 -4.47
N MET A 261 5.04 -10.05 -4.15
CA MET A 261 5.19 -10.54 -2.78
C MET A 261 6.59 -10.27 -2.24
N VAL A 262 6.67 -10.06 -0.93
CA VAL A 262 7.91 -9.94 -0.18
C VAL A 262 8.24 -11.29 0.45
N LYS A 263 9.45 -11.78 0.22
CA LYS A 263 9.98 -12.96 0.89
C LYS A 263 10.69 -12.53 2.17
N LEU A 264 10.21 -13.00 3.30
CA LEU A 264 10.81 -12.71 4.59
C LEU A 264 11.98 -13.67 4.89
N LEU A 265 13.09 -13.10 5.29
CA LEU A 265 14.28 -13.83 5.69
C LEU A 265 14.71 -13.38 7.10
N ARG A 266 15.38 -14.27 7.82
CA ARG A 266 16.13 -13.96 9.04
C ARG A 266 17.48 -14.63 8.93
N ASP A 267 18.55 -13.84 8.93
CA ASP A 267 19.93 -14.32 8.70
C ASP A 267 20.08 -15.14 7.40
N GLY A 268 19.37 -14.73 6.32
CA GLY A 268 19.37 -15.40 5.03
C GLY A 268 18.42 -16.60 4.92
N GLU A 269 17.83 -17.06 6.02
CA GLU A 269 16.91 -18.21 6.03
C GLU A 269 15.45 -17.77 5.93
N PRO A 270 14.60 -18.46 5.14
CA PRO A 270 13.19 -18.12 5.00
C PRO A 270 12.41 -18.24 6.32
N VAL A 271 11.69 -17.18 6.67
CA VAL A 271 10.73 -17.21 7.79
C VAL A 271 9.49 -17.98 7.35
N LYS A 272 9.17 -19.06 8.05
CA LYS A 272 7.98 -19.89 7.75
C LYS A 272 6.73 -19.15 8.17
N MET A 273 5.82 -18.93 7.22
CA MET A 273 4.51 -18.35 7.46
C MET A 273 3.41 -19.30 7.00
N SER A 274 2.36 -19.45 7.79
CA SER A 274 1.18 -20.22 7.43
C SER A 274 -0.08 -19.62 8.04
N LYS A 275 -0.98 -19.10 7.19
CA LYS A 275 -2.31 -18.63 7.61
C LYS A 275 -3.15 -19.77 8.24
N ARG A 276 -3.00 -21.00 7.74
CA ARG A 276 -3.76 -22.16 8.23
C ARG A 276 -3.33 -22.64 9.62
N SER A 277 -2.07 -22.45 9.99
CA SER A 277 -1.56 -22.80 11.33
C SER A 277 -1.60 -21.63 12.32
N GLY A 278 -2.10 -20.44 11.91
CA GLY A 278 -2.11 -19.26 12.75
C GLY A 278 -0.72 -18.63 12.97
N THR A 279 0.31 -19.15 12.31
CA THR A 279 1.69 -18.63 12.41
C THR A 279 2.01 -17.75 11.21
N PHE A 280 1.88 -16.46 11.36
CA PHE A 280 2.35 -15.48 10.38
C PHE A 280 2.94 -14.27 11.12
N VAL A 281 3.95 -13.68 10.52
CA VAL A 281 4.55 -12.46 11.06
C VAL A 281 3.62 -11.30 10.75
N THR A 282 3.07 -10.69 11.78
CA THR A 282 2.20 -9.53 11.66
C THR A 282 2.98 -8.29 11.24
N LEU A 283 2.29 -7.31 10.66
CA LEU A 283 2.90 -6.02 10.34
C LEU A 283 3.38 -5.31 11.61
N ALA A 284 2.59 -5.40 12.69
CA ALA A 284 2.93 -4.78 13.97
C ALA A 284 4.26 -5.32 14.53
N GLU A 285 4.45 -6.65 14.54
CA GLU A 285 5.71 -7.28 14.98
C GLU A 285 6.91 -6.79 14.16
N VAL A 286 6.75 -6.65 12.85
CA VAL A 286 7.85 -6.16 11.99
C VAL A 286 8.18 -4.70 12.30
N VAL A 287 7.17 -3.84 12.42
CA VAL A 287 7.40 -2.42 12.73
C VAL A 287 7.99 -2.23 14.12
N GLU A 288 7.59 -3.05 15.10
CA GLU A 288 8.17 -3.06 16.44
C GLU A 288 9.65 -3.48 16.42
N GLU A 289 10.02 -4.49 15.63
CA GLU A 289 11.38 -5.01 15.56
C GLU A 289 12.34 -4.09 14.82
N VAL A 290 11.95 -3.53 13.67
CA VAL A 290 12.88 -2.82 12.78
C VAL A 290 12.57 -1.33 12.61
N GLY A 291 11.45 -0.87 13.08
CA GLY A 291 11.00 0.52 12.94
C GLY A 291 10.28 0.84 11.63
N LYS A 292 9.37 1.81 11.70
CA LYS A 292 8.52 2.27 10.57
C LYS A 292 9.34 2.68 9.35
N ASP A 293 10.35 3.50 9.55
CA ASP A 293 11.10 4.13 8.46
C ASP A 293 11.93 3.12 7.68
N VAL A 294 12.52 2.15 8.39
CA VAL A 294 13.24 1.02 7.78
C VAL A 294 12.29 0.19 6.92
N VAL A 295 11.10 -0.14 7.44
CA VAL A 295 10.08 -0.88 6.68
C VAL A 295 9.69 -0.10 5.42
N ARG A 296 9.27 1.16 5.57
CA ARG A 296 8.80 1.98 4.46
C ARG A 296 9.85 2.15 3.37
N PHE A 297 11.04 2.59 3.74
CA PHE A 297 12.10 2.84 2.76
C PHE A 297 12.51 1.56 2.04
N THR A 298 12.70 0.47 2.78
CA THR A 298 13.10 -0.83 2.20
C THR A 298 12.11 -1.28 1.14
N MET A 299 10.78 -1.16 1.40
CA MET A 299 9.73 -1.53 0.42
C MET A 299 9.79 -0.73 -0.89
N LEU A 300 10.45 0.42 -0.90
CA LEU A 300 10.59 1.33 -2.03
C LEU A 300 11.96 1.25 -2.72
N THR A 301 12.88 0.41 -2.25
CA THR A 301 14.21 0.23 -2.87
C THR A 301 14.21 -0.59 -4.15
N ARG A 302 13.04 -1.11 -4.56
CA ARG A 302 12.85 -1.88 -5.79
C ARG A 302 11.54 -1.49 -6.48
N LYS A 303 11.49 -1.71 -7.80
CA LYS A 303 10.23 -1.56 -8.57
C LYS A 303 9.12 -2.42 -7.95
N PRO A 304 7.87 -1.96 -7.90
CA PRO A 304 6.77 -2.70 -7.28
C PRO A 304 6.56 -4.10 -7.84
N ASP A 305 6.74 -4.29 -9.15
CA ASP A 305 6.59 -5.55 -9.87
C ASP A 305 7.81 -6.50 -9.78
N ALA A 306 8.93 -6.05 -9.20
CA ALA A 306 10.09 -6.89 -8.96
C ALA A 306 9.97 -7.68 -7.66
N GLN A 307 10.48 -8.90 -7.65
CA GLN A 307 10.61 -9.71 -6.44
C GLN A 307 11.50 -9.01 -5.41
N MET A 308 11.18 -9.20 -4.14
CA MET A 308 11.88 -8.57 -3.03
C MET A 308 12.09 -9.54 -1.88
N GLU A 309 13.27 -9.50 -1.29
CA GLU A 309 13.60 -10.14 -0.03
C GLU A 309 13.74 -9.08 1.05
N PHE A 310 13.18 -9.36 2.23
CA PHE A 310 13.28 -8.54 3.43
C PHE A 310 13.94 -9.39 4.51
N ASP A 311 15.19 -9.13 4.78
CA ASP A 311 15.97 -9.84 5.79
C ASP A 311 16.09 -8.98 7.05
N PHE A 312 15.47 -9.43 8.15
CA PHE A 312 15.41 -8.69 9.42
C PHE A 312 16.79 -8.26 9.93
N ALA A 313 17.81 -9.11 9.81
CA ALA A 313 19.16 -8.78 10.27
C ALA A 313 19.80 -7.69 9.43
N LYS A 314 19.63 -7.74 8.09
CA LYS A 314 20.24 -6.79 7.17
C LYS A 314 19.60 -5.40 7.20
N VAL A 315 18.28 -5.32 7.37
CA VAL A 315 17.57 -4.03 7.30
C VAL A 315 17.82 -3.14 8.52
N VAL A 316 18.30 -3.69 9.64
CA VAL A 316 18.65 -2.91 10.85
C VAL A 316 20.15 -2.65 10.98
N GLU A 317 20.97 -3.16 10.07
CA GLU A 317 22.41 -2.99 10.12
C GLU A 317 22.82 -1.53 9.94
N ALA A 318 23.57 -0.98 10.87
CA ALA A 318 24.12 0.38 10.80
C ALA A 318 25.34 0.43 9.88
N SER A 319 25.16 0.19 8.59
CA SER A 319 26.24 0.16 7.61
C SER A 319 25.88 0.99 6.35
N LYS A 320 26.91 1.27 5.54
CA LYS A 320 26.73 1.93 4.24
C LYS A 320 25.91 1.11 3.24
N ASP A 321 25.78 -0.19 3.48
CA ASP A 321 25.04 -1.12 2.63
C ASP A 321 23.54 -1.11 2.98
N ASN A 322 23.15 -0.48 4.11
CA ASN A 322 21.77 -0.20 4.46
C ASN A 322 21.36 1.17 3.92
N PRO A 323 20.52 1.23 2.88
CA PRO A 323 20.22 2.48 2.20
C PRO A 323 19.47 3.50 3.07
N VAL A 324 18.65 3.03 4.02
CA VAL A 324 17.95 3.92 4.97
C VAL A 324 18.96 4.60 5.89
N PHE A 325 19.80 3.79 6.53
CA PHE A 325 20.84 4.29 7.43
C PHE A 325 21.78 5.26 6.71
N TYR A 326 22.22 4.90 5.51
CA TYR A 326 23.15 5.70 4.72
C TYR A 326 22.58 7.08 4.38
N LEU A 327 21.30 7.14 4.04
CA LEU A 327 20.60 8.38 3.71
C LEU A 327 20.34 9.24 4.95
N GLN A 328 19.82 8.64 6.04
CA GLN A 328 19.60 9.35 7.30
C GLN A 328 20.92 9.86 7.90
N TYR A 329 22.00 9.09 7.76
CA TYR A 329 23.33 9.51 8.19
C TYR A 329 23.84 10.72 7.39
N ALA A 330 23.56 10.82 6.09
CA ALA A 330 23.90 12.00 5.31
C ALA A 330 23.20 13.24 5.89
N HIS A 331 21.89 13.14 6.15
CA HIS A 331 21.09 14.24 6.71
C HIS A 331 21.56 14.66 8.12
N ALA A 332 21.73 13.71 9.02
CA ALA A 332 22.20 13.96 10.39
C ALA A 332 23.62 14.56 10.40
N ARG A 333 24.51 14.10 9.51
CA ARG A 333 25.86 14.63 9.36
C ARG A 333 25.85 16.10 8.92
N ILE A 334 25.00 16.47 7.97
CA ILE A 334 24.82 17.87 7.56
C ILE A 334 24.39 18.71 8.77
N HIS A 335 23.36 18.29 9.51
CA HIS A 335 22.88 19.02 10.67
C HIS A 335 23.91 19.13 11.78
N SER A 336 24.69 18.07 12.04
CA SER A 336 25.83 18.13 12.97
C SER A 336 26.89 19.15 12.53
N THR A 337 27.15 19.26 11.22
CA THR A 337 28.11 20.23 10.67
C THR A 337 27.60 21.66 10.84
N LEU A 338 26.32 21.91 10.51
CA LEU A 338 25.67 23.21 10.70
C LEU A 338 25.77 23.68 12.16
N ARG A 339 25.49 22.79 13.12
CA ARG A 339 25.59 23.11 14.54
C ARG A 339 27.02 23.44 15.02
N LYS A 340 28.03 22.81 14.42
CA LYS A 340 29.44 22.97 14.82
C LYS A 340 30.16 24.12 14.16
N ALA A 341 29.62 24.66 13.07
CA ALA A 341 30.35 25.56 12.20
C ALA A 341 30.66 26.95 12.83
N GLY A 342 29.85 27.42 13.78
CA GLY A 342 30.00 28.75 14.37
C GLY A 342 29.82 29.91 13.36
N VAL A 343 29.37 29.62 12.13
CA VAL A 343 29.06 30.52 11.04
C VAL A 343 27.71 30.15 10.49
N GLU A 344 26.87 31.14 10.22
CA GLU A 344 25.57 30.91 9.59
C GLU A 344 25.69 30.59 8.10
N PRO A 345 24.87 29.69 7.55
CA PRO A 345 24.77 29.44 6.12
C PRO A 345 24.41 30.73 5.38
N GLY A 346 25.13 31.06 4.30
CA GLY A 346 24.89 32.28 3.54
C GLY A 346 25.00 32.09 2.02
N SER A 347 24.09 32.73 1.28
CA SER A 347 24.04 32.66 -0.19
C SER A 347 24.86 33.75 -0.90
N ASP A 348 25.51 34.65 -0.18
CA ASP A 348 26.15 35.84 -0.76
C ASP A 348 27.45 35.55 -1.52
N ASN A 349 28.10 34.41 -1.23
CA ASN A 349 29.41 34.04 -1.78
C ASN A 349 29.37 32.69 -2.53
N LEU A 350 28.24 32.36 -3.21
CA LEU A 350 28.08 31.12 -3.97
C LEU A 350 28.99 31.03 -5.21
N ASP A 351 29.46 32.16 -5.74
CA ASP A 351 30.44 32.27 -6.81
C ASP A 351 31.82 31.71 -6.45
N ARG A 352 32.09 31.52 -5.16
CA ARG A 352 33.32 30.90 -4.64
C ARG A 352 33.30 29.37 -4.64
N LEU A 353 32.14 28.75 -4.90
CA LEU A 353 32.00 27.29 -4.98
C LEU A 353 32.74 26.74 -6.22
N GLY A 354 33.57 25.72 -6.01
CA GLY A 354 34.37 25.09 -7.04
C GLY A 354 33.61 23.97 -7.80
N ALA A 355 34.37 23.21 -8.58
CA ALA A 355 33.80 22.19 -9.47
C ALA A 355 33.06 21.06 -8.72
N ASP A 356 33.59 20.64 -7.57
CA ASP A 356 33.02 19.53 -6.78
C ASP A 356 31.72 19.96 -6.08
N GLU A 357 31.69 21.19 -5.53
CA GLU A 357 30.46 21.77 -4.99
C GLU A 357 29.40 21.95 -6.07
N LEU A 358 29.79 22.42 -7.26
CA LEU A 358 28.88 22.58 -8.41
C LEU A 358 28.36 21.24 -8.93
N ALA A 359 29.11 20.14 -8.78
CA ALA A 359 28.61 18.80 -9.09
C ALA A 359 27.49 18.41 -8.15
N LEU A 360 27.65 18.68 -6.85
CA LEU A 360 26.58 18.41 -5.84
C LEU A 360 25.35 19.31 -6.06
N VAL A 361 25.55 20.60 -6.43
CA VAL A 361 24.45 21.50 -6.85
C VAL A 361 23.66 20.92 -8.01
N ARG A 362 24.35 20.43 -9.06
CA ARG A 362 23.70 19.85 -10.25
C ARG A 362 22.86 18.62 -9.89
N GLU A 363 23.37 17.75 -8.99
CA GLU A 363 22.64 16.59 -8.54
C GLU A 363 21.38 16.99 -7.76
N ALA A 364 21.50 17.85 -6.75
CA ALA A 364 20.37 18.31 -5.96
C ALA A 364 19.31 19.05 -6.83
N ALA A 365 19.74 19.84 -7.81
CA ALA A 365 18.86 20.59 -8.71
C ALA A 365 18.01 19.71 -9.65
N GLN A 366 18.30 18.41 -9.76
CA GLN A 366 17.49 17.50 -10.55
C GLN A 366 16.19 17.11 -9.83
N PHE A 367 16.10 17.29 -8.52
CA PHE A 367 14.97 16.83 -7.70
C PHE A 367 13.59 17.18 -8.28
N PRO A 368 13.28 18.44 -8.69
CA PRO A 368 11.97 18.76 -9.26
C PRO A 368 11.64 17.96 -10.52
N ARG A 369 12.64 17.71 -11.40
CA ARG A 369 12.47 16.91 -12.61
C ARG A 369 12.24 15.44 -12.29
N VAL A 370 12.92 14.92 -11.27
CA VAL A 370 12.75 13.54 -10.80
C VAL A 370 11.35 13.36 -10.23
N VAL A 371 10.86 14.31 -9.42
CA VAL A 371 9.48 14.28 -8.86
C VAL A 371 8.46 14.29 -10.01
N GLU A 372 8.59 15.20 -10.97
CA GLU A 372 7.67 15.27 -12.12
C GLU A 372 7.68 13.97 -12.94
N ALA A 373 8.87 13.46 -13.27
CA ALA A 373 9.01 12.22 -14.04
C ALA A 373 8.48 11.01 -13.29
N ALA A 374 8.75 10.91 -11.98
CA ALA A 374 8.25 9.83 -11.12
C ALA A 374 6.72 9.87 -11.00
N ALA A 375 6.12 11.07 -10.84
CA ALA A 375 4.67 11.24 -10.76
C ALA A 375 3.98 10.86 -12.08
N LYS A 376 4.49 11.32 -13.23
CA LYS A 376 4.00 10.95 -14.56
C LYS A 376 4.04 9.43 -14.81
N ALA A 377 5.14 8.78 -14.39
CA ALA A 377 5.32 7.34 -14.50
C ALA A 377 4.58 6.56 -13.40
N ARG A 378 4.12 7.26 -12.33
CA ARG A 378 3.53 6.64 -11.13
C ARG A 378 4.50 5.63 -10.49
N GLU A 379 5.76 6.04 -10.32
CA GLU A 379 6.88 5.22 -9.87
C GLU A 379 7.59 5.84 -8.65
N PRO A 380 7.03 5.73 -7.43
CA PRO A 380 7.59 6.36 -6.23
C PRO A 380 9.01 5.87 -5.87
N HIS A 381 9.39 4.65 -6.26
CA HIS A 381 10.74 4.12 -6.06
C HIS A 381 11.85 4.95 -6.71
N ARG A 382 11.54 5.76 -7.73
CA ARG A 382 12.52 6.69 -8.35
C ARG A 382 13.01 7.75 -7.38
N ILE A 383 12.15 8.16 -6.44
CA ILE A 383 12.56 9.10 -5.38
C ILE A 383 13.59 8.44 -4.47
N ALA A 384 13.35 7.19 -4.04
CA ALA A 384 14.30 6.47 -3.21
C ALA A 384 15.68 6.30 -3.89
N PHE A 385 15.69 5.99 -5.18
CA PHE A 385 16.93 5.87 -5.95
C PHE A 385 17.67 7.21 -6.05
N PHE A 386 16.96 8.27 -6.42
CA PHE A 386 17.56 9.61 -6.48
C PHE A 386 18.16 10.06 -5.14
N LEU A 387 17.45 9.81 -4.03
CA LEU A 387 17.95 10.13 -2.70
C LEU A 387 19.23 9.34 -2.35
N GLY A 388 19.29 8.07 -2.77
CA GLY A 388 20.49 7.25 -2.63
C GLY A 388 21.69 7.85 -3.39
N ASP A 389 21.49 8.26 -4.64
CA ASP A 389 22.51 8.89 -5.46
C ASP A 389 22.97 10.23 -4.88
N LEU A 390 22.02 11.07 -4.42
CA LEU A 390 22.33 12.35 -3.77
C LEU A 390 23.11 12.16 -2.46
N ALA A 391 22.74 11.18 -1.63
CA ALA A 391 23.48 10.85 -0.40
C ALA A 391 24.90 10.38 -0.72
N ALA A 392 25.07 9.55 -1.76
CA ALA A 392 26.38 9.08 -2.19
C ALA A 392 27.25 10.24 -2.69
N ALA A 393 26.68 11.17 -3.47
CA ALA A 393 27.38 12.37 -3.92
C ALA A 393 27.81 13.25 -2.74
N PHE A 394 26.93 13.46 -1.76
CA PHE A 394 27.27 14.22 -0.55
C PHE A 394 28.36 13.53 0.28
N HIS A 395 28.27 12.23 0.50
CA HIS A 395 29.30 11.49 1.25
C HIS A 395 30.64 11.49 0.53
N SER A 396 30.67 11.42 -0.79
CA SER A 396 31.88 11.57 -1.58
C SER A 396 32.52 12.95 -1.39
N PHE A 397 31.73 14.01 -1.50
CA PHE A 397 32.15 15.39 -1.25
C PHE A 397 32.69 15.57 0.19
N TRP A 398 31.97 15.04 1.19
CA TRP A 398 32.42 15.05 2.58
C TRP A 398 33.76 14.35 2.76
N ASN A 399 33.94 13.16 2.19
CA ASN A 399 35.14 12.35 2.35
C ASN A 399 36.37 13.00 1.67
N ALA A 400 36.19 13.75 0.58
CA ALA A 400 37.27 14.50 -0.03
C ALA A 400 37.93 15.47 0.96
N GLY A 401 37.18 16.04 1.90
CA GLY A 401 37.71 16.87 2.98
C GLY A 401 38.59 16.13 4.02
N ASN A 402 38.61 14.78 4.03
CA ASN A 402 39.53 14.01 4.83
C ASN A 402 40.92 13.92 4.17
N ASP A 403 40.92 13.82 2.85
CA ASP A 403 42.16 13.69 2.05
C ASP A 403 42.79 15.08 1.74
N ASP A 404 41.95 16.06 1.47
CA ASP A 404 42.36 17.46 1.23
C ASP A 404 41.66 18.43 2.20
N PRO A 405 42.35 19.03 3.16
CA PRO A 405 41.79 20.00 4.08
C PRO A 405 41.11 21.22 3.38
N ALA A 406 41.52 21.57 2.17
CA ALA A 406 40.88 22.66 1.39
C ALA A 406 39.44 22.29 0.96
N MET A 407 39.11 21.02 0.92
CA MET A 407 37.77 20.50 0.57
C MET A 407 36.81 20.38 1.77
N ARG A 408 37.29 20.65 3.00
CA ARG A 408 36.40 20.60 4.18
C ARG A 408 35.33 21.68 4.08
N ILE A 409 34.12 21.34 4.53
CA ILE A 409 33.01 22.30 4.55
C ILE A 409 33.33 23.49 5.44
N ILE A 410 33.92 23.27 6.60
CA ILE A 410 34.36 24.30 7.53
C ILE A 410 35.82 24.66 7.24
N GLN A 411 36.06 25.92 6.87
CA GLN A 411 37.39 26.53 6.65
C GLN A 411 37.58 27.62 7.71
N GLU A 412 38.39 27.35 8.73
CA GLU A 412 38.58 28.29 9.85
C GLU A 412 39.15 29.63 9.40
N SER A 413 39.99 29.61 8.37
CA SER A 413 40.61 30.82 7.80
C SER A 413 39.74 31.53 6.73
N ASP A 414 38.57 30.96 6.38
CA ASP A 414 37.71 31.47 5.31
C ASP A 414 36.24 31.35 5.65
N PRO A 415 35.71 32.24 6.50
CA PRO A 415 34.32 32.24 6.93
C PRO A 415 33.30 32.38 5.79
N GLU A 416 33.65 33.12 4.72
CA GLU A 416 32.78 33.36 3.57
C GLU A 416 32.59 32.05 2.74
N LEU A 417 33.69 31.34 2.45
CA LEU A 417 33.60 30.04 1.79
C LEU A 417 32.88 29.02 2.67
N THR A 418 33.13 29.05 3.97
CA THR A 418 32.39 28.22 4.95
C THR A 418 30.89 28.47 4.87
N ALA A 419 30.47 29.76 4.89
CA ALA A 419 29.06 30.13 4.80
C ALA A 419 28.40 29.62 3.50
N ALA A 420 29.10 29.75 2.36
CA ALA A 420 28.64 29.26 1.06
C ALA A 420 28.50 27.71 1.04
N ARG A 421 29.48 26.97 1.58
CA ARG A 421 29.46 25.51 1.66
C ARG A 421 28.39 24.99 2.62
N LEU A 422 28.16 25.66 3.76
CA LEU A 422 27.08 25.36 4.68
C LEU A 422 25.71 25.60 4.05
N PHE A 423 25.57 26.68 3.27
CA PHE A 423 24.35 26.93 2.51
C PHE A 423 24.06 25.78 1.54
N LEU A 424 25.06 25.37 0.74
CA LEU A 424 24.94 24.23 -0.15
C LEU A 424 24.53 22.95 0.62
N ALA A 425 25.20 22.63 1.72
CA ALA A 425 24.90 21.47 2.54
C ALA A 425 23.46 21.53 3.08
N SER A 426 23.00 22.70 3.53
CA SER A 426 21.62 22.90 3.99
C SER A 426 20.59 22.64 2.89
N GLN A 427 20.88 23.03 1.64
CA GLN A 427 20.01 22.75 0.50
C GLN A 427 19.97 21.26 0.17
N VAL A 428 21.08 20.54 0.27
CA VAL A 428 21.12 19.08 0.13
C VAL A 428 20.26 18.42 1.21
N ALA A 429 20.39 18.84 2.49
CA ALA A 429 19.54 18.34 3.57
C ALA A 429 18.07 18.62 3.29
N GLN A 430 17.72 19.78 2.77
CA GLN A 430 16.34 20.13 2.42
C GLN A 430 15.78 19.21 1.31
N VAL A 431 16.58 18.89 0.28
CA VAL A 431 16.19 17.97 -0.79
C VAL A 431 15.99 16.56 -0.22
N ILE A 432 16.92 16.09 0.63
CA ILE A 432 16.78 14.78 1.30
C ILE A 432 15.49 14.75 2.14
N ARG A 433 15.24 15.77 2.96
CA ARG A 433 14.03 15.88 3.78
C ARG A 433 12.76 15.86 2.93
N ASN A 434 12.73 16.62 1.85
CA ASN A 434 11.58 16.66 0.93
C ASN A 434 11.33 15.30 0.28
N GLY A 435 12.36 14.64 -0.19
CA GLY A 435 12.24 13.32 -0.79
C GLY A 435 11.81 12.25 0.21
N LEU A 436 12.34 12.26 1.43
CA LEU A 436 11.91 11.38 2.50
C LEU A 436 10.45 11.63 2.89
N ALA A 437 9.99 12.88 2.94
CA ALA A 437 8.61 13.24 3.22
C ALA A 437 7.65 12.67 2.15
N ILE A 438 8.01 12.70 0.86
CA ILE A 438 7.24 12.03 -0.21
C ILE A 438 7.09 10.54 0.08
N LEU A 439 8.12 9.89 0.61
CA LEU A 439 8.14 8.46 0.91
C LEU A 439 7.51 8.13 2.29
N GLY A 440 7.14 9.14 3.08
CA GLY A 440 6.62 8.98 4.44
C GLY A 440 7.65 8.45 5.44
N VAL A 441 8.92 8.81 5.23
CA VAL A 441 10.09 8.48 6.06
C VAL A 441 10.60 9.73 6.75
N GLU A 442 11.02 9.62 8.00
CA GLU A 442 11.50 10.75 8.78
C GLU A 442 12.95 11.11 8.41
N ALA A 443 13.22 12.41 8.29
CA ALA A 443 14.56 12.95 8.13
C ALA A 443 15.15 13.27 9.52
N VAL A 444 15.95 12.36 10.06
CA VAL A 444 16.55 12.52 11.39
C VAL A 444 17.72 13.52 11.37
N GLU A 445 17.80 14.37 12.38
CA GLU A 445 18.87 15.38 12.52
C GLU A 445 20.02 14.90 13.41
N GLU A 446 19.82 13.80 14.12
CA GLU A 446 20.80 13.17 15.02
C GLU A 446 20.73 11.65 14.90
N MET A 447 21.88 11.00 14.94
CA MET A 447 22.04 9.54 14.93
C MET A 447 23.15 9.12 15.88
#